data_886f9ed773eba69943d00ebba9fa103b
#
_entry.id   886f9ed773eba69943d00ebba9fa103b
#
_cell.length_a   1.000
_cell.length_b   1.000
_cell.length_c   1.000
_cell.angle_alpha   90.00
_cell.angle_beta   90.00
_cell.angle_gamma   90.00
#
_symmetry.space_group_name_H-M   'P 1'
#
loop_
_entity.id
_entity.type
_entity.pdbx_description
1 polymer ?
#
loop_
_entity_poly.entity_id
_entity_poly.type
_entity_poly.pdbx_seq_one_letter_code
_entity_poly.pdbx_strand_id
1 'polypeptide(L)'
;MLLKKFIFLNWATIISMDKKTGFKHTSLWIILIAILIGGLTSCILEPKEPQAEVIPAVPEPLAQTLSYEILNTLPHDPTCYTQGLVIHEGIFYESCGLYGQSSLRKVEPTSGIVQAESDLSANYFAEGLVLLDGKLYQLTWQENTGFVYGASTLEPISTFHYQTQGWGLTTDGSALILSDGSNTLYWLDPGSMQVLRQVNVSYEGQPVEYLNELEYINGTLFANIYLTDTIVAIDPKDGRVISLIDLTGLRPEQNLTMQGEVLNGIAYDDQNDKLYVTGKNWPNLYEIRLVPQNPATPTTPQ
;
A
#
# COMPACT_ATOMS: atom_id res chain seq x y z
N MET A 1 -8.07 40.75 13.55
CA MET A 1 -8.03 41.92 12.65
C MET A 1 -7.51 41.49 11.30
N LEU A 2 -8.35 41.68 10.29
CA LEU A 2 -8.15 41.48 8.82
C LEU A 2 -8.27 40.09 8.23
N LEU A 3 -9.51 39.84 7.82
CA LEU A 3 -9.96 38.98 6.71
C LEU A 3 -9.22 39.31 5.39
N LYS A 4 -8.88 38.29 4.63
CA LYS A 4 -8.84 38.44 3.15
C LYS A 4 -9.53 37.23 2.49
N LYS A 5 -10.67 37.55 1.88
CA LYS A 5 -11.40 36.78 0.91
C LYS A 5 -10.53 36.55 -0.34
N PHE A 6 -10.54 35.36 -0.90
CA PHE A 6 -10.15 35.15 -2.30
C PHE A 6 -11.31 34.60 -3.12
N ILE A 7 -11.47 35.26 -4.24
CA ILE A 7 -12.57 35.31 -5.18
C ILE A 7 -12.49 34.09 -6.09
N PHE A 8 -13.64 33.45 -6.29
CA PHE A 8 -13.91 32.53 -7.40
C PHE A 8 -13.93 33.28 -8.72
N LEU A 9 -13.17 32.85 -9.71
CA LEU A 9 -13.34 33.27 -11.10
C LEU A 9 -13.82 32.07 -11.94
N ASN A 10 -15.04 32.28 -12.41
CA ASN A 10 -15.77 31.43 -13.33
C ASN A 10 -15.30 31.71 -14.76
N TRP A 11 -14.93 30.68 -15.52
CA TRP A 11 -14.63 30.81 -16.95
C TRP A 11 -15.75 30.15 -17.75
N ALA A 12 -16.65 30.98 -18.24
CA ALA A 12 -17.57 30.62 -19.29
C ALA A 12 -17.47 31.69 -20.40
N THR A 13 -17.44 31.21 -21.63
CA THR A 13 -17.86 31.90 -22.86
C THR A 13 -16.88 32.83 -23.56
N ILE A 14 -16.32 32.37 -24.69
CA ILE A 14 -16.19 33.18 -25.91
C ILE A 14 -16.56 32.26 -27.09
N ILE A 15 -17.75 32.51 -27.65
CA ILE A 15 -18.12 32.13 -29.01
C ILE A 15 -17.98 33.41 -29.85
N SER A 16 -17.13 33.42 -30.85
CA SER A 16 -17.10 34.44 -31.86
C SER A 16 -17.65 33.90 -33.17
N MET A 17 -18.65 34.61 -33.65
CA MET A 17 -19.31 34.43 -34.95
C MET A 17 -18.42 34.93 -36.08
N ASP A 18 -18.42 34.23 -37.20
CA ASP A 18 -18.25 34.92 -38.48
C ASP A 18 -19.27 34.43 -39.51
N LYS A 19 -19.92 35.40 -40.14
CA LYS A 19 -20.94 35.29 -41.17
C LYS A 19 -20.28 35.44 -42.54
N LYS A 20 -20.73 34.64 -43.51
CA LYS A 20 -21.15 35.14 -44.84
C LYS A 20 -21.42 34.02 -45.84
N THR A 21 -22.56 34.10 -46.40
CA THR A 21 -23.13 34.01 -47.78
C THR A 21 -23.49 32.59 -48.21
N GLY A 22 -24.64 32.28 -48.72
CA GLY A 22 -25.74 32.98 -49.32
C GLY A 22 -26.50 32.03 -50.28
N PHE A 23 -27.84 32.24 -50.45
CA PHE A 23 -28.69 31.79 -51.55
C PHE A 23 -29.22 30.34 -51.54
N LYS A 24 -30.46 30.02 -51.78
CA LYS A 24 -31.76 30.54 -52.23
C LYS A 24 -32.79 29.38 -52.08
N HIS A 25 -34.01 29.76 -51.71
CA HIS A 25 -35.37 29.25 -52.00
C HIS A 25 -35.56 27.98 -52.85
N THR A 26 -36.47 27.08 -52.39
CA THR A 26 -37.78 26.83 -53.00
C THR A 26 -38.63 25.92 -52.11
N SER A 27 -39.75 26.43 -51.67
CA SER A 27 -41.19 26.04 -51.75
C SER A 27 -41.60 24.58 -51.50
N LEU A 28 -42.30 24.43 -50.40
CA LEU A 28 -43.69 24.01 -50.23
C LEU A 28 -44.27 22.96 -51.22
N TRP A 29 -44.64 21.78 -50.76
CA TRP A 29 -45.88 21.12 -51.06
C TRP A 29 -46.28 20.18 -49.92
N ILE A 30 -47.43 20.51 -49.27
CA ILE A 30 -48.19 19.68 -48.36
C ILE A 30 -49.03 18.73 -49.21
N ILE A 31 -48.97 17.43 -48.97
CA ILE A 31 -50.01 16.49 -49.36
C ILE A 31 -50.39 15.65 -48.17
N LEU A 32 -51.54 15.94 -47.60
CA LEU A 32 -52.29 15.06 -46.73
C LEU A 32 -52.84 13.89 -47.58
N ILE A 33 -52.50 12.67 -47.22
CA ILE A 33 -53.28 11.50 -47.59
C ILE A 33 -53.59 10.77 -46.27
N ALA A 34 -54.84 10.94 -45.83
CA ALA A 34 -55.47 10.09 -44.86
C ALA A 34 -55.98 8.81 -45.55
N ILE A 35 -55.43 7.69 -45.21
CA ILE A 35 -56.03 6.41 -45.55
C ILE A 35 -56.34 5.67 -44.24
N LEU A 36 -57.63 5.58 -43.99
CA LEU A 36 -58.27 4.65 -43.06
C LEU A 36 -57.98 3.22 -43.54
N ILE A 37 -57.24 2.43 -42.78
CA ILE A 37 -57.31 1.00 -42.85
C ILE A 37 -57.42 0.44 -41.43
N GLY A 38 -58.51 -0.32 -41.27
CA GLY A 38 -59.02 -0.83 -40.02
C GLY A 38 -58.04 -1.74 -39.27
N GLY A 39 -58.35 -1.85 -38.01
CA GLY A 39 -57.61 -2.53 -36.99
C GLY A 39 -57.32 -4.03 -37.28
N LEU A 40 -56.08 -4.36 -37.00
CA LEU A 40 -55.68 -5.67 -36.52
C LEU A 40 -54.51 -5.39 -35.56
N THR A 41 -54.88 -5.24 -34.28
CA THR A 41 -53.91 -5.27 -33.19
C THR A 41 -53.33 -6.69 -33.09
N SER A 42 -52.31 -6.93 -33.86
CA SER A 42 -51.45 -8.09 -33.62
C SER A 42 -50.62 -7.80 -32.35
N CYS A 43 -50.99 -8.44 -31.26
CA CYS A 43 -50.16 -8.52 -30.07
C CYS A 43 -48.89 -9.29 -30.47
N ILE A 44 -47.86 -8.57 -30.87
CA ILE A 44 -46.50 -9.14 -30.95
C ILE A 44 -46.07 -9.26 -29.48
N LEU A 45 -46.15 -10.47 -28.92
CA LEU A 45 -45.49 -10.84 -27.71
C LEU A 45 -43.98 -10.74 -27.99
N GLU A 46 -43.36 -9.66 -27.55
CA GLU A 46 -41.91 -9.58 -27.50
C GLU A 46 -41.39 -10.78 -26.68
N PRO A 47 -40.43 -11.56 -27.19
CA PRO A 47 -39.84 -12.60 -26.40
C PRO A 47 -39.17 -11.95 -25.19
N LYS A 48 -39.69 -12.25 -24.00
CA LYS A 48 -39.07 -11.83 -22.72
C LYS A 48 -37.67 -12.43 -22.69
N GLU A 49 -36.64 -11.57 -22.80
CA GLU A 49 -35.26 -12.00 -22.60
C GLU A 49 -35.21 -12.75 -21.27
N PRO A 50 -34.51 -13.91 -21.21
CA PRO A 50 -34.30 -14.62 -19.97
C PRO A 50 -33.57 -13.67 -19.02
N GLN A 51 -34.21 -13.27 -17.94
CA GLN A 51 -33.54 -12.56 -16.86
C GLN A 51 -32.43 -13.48 -16.38
N ALA A 52 -31.18 -13.00 -16.50
CA ALA A 52 -30.04 -13.69 -15.92
C ALA A 52 -30.36 -13.91 -14.43
N GLU A 53 -30.35 -15.17 -14.03
CA GLU A 53 -30.55 -15.57 -12.63
C GLU A 53 -29.44 -14.89 -11.84
N VAL A 54 -29.77 -13.92 -11.00
CA VAL A 54 -28.82 -13.28 -10.07
C VAL A 54 -28.45 -14.34 -9.05
N ILE A 55 -27.37 -15.05 -9.31
CA ILE A 55 -26.76 -15.95 -8.33
C ILE A 55 -26.39 -15.06 -7.15
N PRO A 56 -26.97 -15.27 -5.95
CA PRO A 56 -26.59 -14.49 -4.78
C PRO A 56 -25.09 -14.64 -4.57
N ALA A 57 -24.38 -13.52 -4.49
CA ALA A 57 -22.96 -13.53 -4.17
C ALA A 57 -22.76 -14.31 -2.88
N VAL A 58 -21.89 -15.32 -2.91
CA VAL A 58 -21.48 -16.04 -1.70
C VAL A 58 -20.90 -14.99 -0.77
N PRO A 59 -21.36 -14.89 0.49
CA PRO A 59 -20.80 -13.93 1.42
C PRO A 59 -19.28 -14.17 1.51
N GLU A 60 -18.51 -13.11 1.29
CA GLU A 60 -17.06 -13.20 1.47
C GLU A 60 -16.75 -13.56 2.91
N PRO A 61 -15.76 -14.44 3.15
CA PRO A 61 -15.37 -14.77 4.51
C PRO A 61 -14.91 -13.51 5.24
N LEU A 62 -15.41 -13.30 6.44
CA LEU A 62 -14.97 -12.20 7.30
C LEU A 62 -13.48 -12.33 7.58
N ALA A 63 -12.77 -11.20 7.63
CA ALA A 63 -11.37 -11.18 7.98
C ALA A 63 -11.18 -11.74 9.39
N GLN A 64 -10.17 -12.61 9.56
CA GLN A 64 -9.82 -13.18 10.83
C GLN A 64 -9.03 -12.16 11.67
N THR A 65 -9.34 -12.03 12.96
CA THR A 65 -8.46 -11.30 13.89
C THR A 65 -7.45 -12.25 14.50
N LEU A 66 -6.19 -11.90 14.37
CA LEU A 66 -5.05 -12.62 14.95
C LEU A 66 -4.42 -11.77 16.05
N SER A 67 -3.78 -12.44 16.99
CA SER A 67 -2.89 -11.90 18.00
C SER A 67 -1.51 -12.53 17.84
N TYR A 68 -0.64 -12.37 18.80
CA TYR A 68 0.75 -12.84 18.72
C TYR A 68 1.20 -13.53 19.99
N GLU A 69 2.23 -14.36 19.84
CA GLU A 69 3.08 -14.85 20.92
C GLU A 69 4.52 -14.48 20.63
N ILE A 70 5.22 -13.90 21.60
CA ILE A 70 6.65 -13.62 21.48
C ILE A 70 7.41 -14.92 21.66
N LEU A 71 8.17 -15.32 20.62
CA LEU A 71 9.03 -16.50 20.68
C LEU A 71 10.45 -16.12 21.10
N ASN A 72 10.93 -14.95 20.66
CA ASN A 72 12.24 -14.43 21.00
C ASN A 72 12.26 -12.91 21.00
N THR A 73 13.17 -12.31 21.76
CA THR A 73 13.44 -10.87 21.76
C THR A 73 14.90 -10.66 21.44
N LEU A 74 15.14 -9.96 20.36
CA LEU A 74 16.49 -9.65 19.85
C LEU A 74 16.81 -8.18 20.12
N PRO A 75 18.09 -7.84 20.33
CA PRO A 75 18.50 -6.45 20.46
C PRO A 75 18.33 -5.72 19.13
N HIS A 76 17.88 -4.48 19.20
CA HIS A 76 17.70 -3.58 18.07
C HIS A 76 18.25 -2.20 18.41
N ASP A 77 18.86 -1.52 17.43
CA ASP A 77 19.46 -0.20 17.64
C ASP A 77 18.38 0.89 17.68
N PRO A 78 18.12 1.52 18.85
CA PRO A 78 17.09 2.54 18.98
C PRO A 78 17.42 3.85 18.25
N THR A 79 18.58 3.97 17.61
CA THR A 79 18.90 5.10 16.74
C THR A 79 18.34 4.92 15.33
N CYS A 80 17.90 3.70 14.95
CA CYS A 80 17.25 3.46 13.67
C CYS A 80 15.77 3.82 13.73
N TYR A 81 15.37 4.79 12.95
CA TYR A 81 13.96 5.07 12.66
C TYR A 81 13.53 4.14 11.53
N THR A 82 13.20 2.90 11.88
CA THR A 82 12.98 1.79 10.95
C THR A 82 11.87 2.10 9.94
N GLN A 83 12.20 2.02 8.65
CA GLN A 83 11.30 2.24 7.53
C GLN A 83 11.21 1.04 6.58
N GLY A 84 12.15 0.14 6.64
CA GLY A 84 12.14 -1.12 5.90
C GLY A 84 13.03 -2.15 6.58
N LEU A 85 12.59 -3.40 6.62
CA LEU A 85 13.28 -4.50 7.27
C LEU A 85 13.25 -5.74 6.38
N VAL A 86 14.40 -6.36 6.16
CA VAL A 86 14.55 -7.58 5.37
C VAL A 86 15.45 -8.54 6.13
N ILE A 87 15.12 -9.83 6.15
CA ILE A 87 16.06 -10.89 6.58
C ILE A 87 16.45 -11.76 5.40
N HIS A 88 17.75 -12.01 5.24
CA HIS A 88 18.27 -12.88 4.20
C HIS A 88 19.51 -13.59 4.67
N GLU A 89 19.56 -14.93 4.52
CA GLU A 89 20.68 -15.77 4.97
C GLU A 89 21.07 -15.54 6.43
N GLY A 90 20.07 -15.30 7.30
CA GLY A 90 20.28 -15.07 8.72
C GLY A 90 20.89 -13.70 9.07
N ILE A 91 20.79 -12.72 8.19
CA ILE A 91 21.25 -11.34 8.39
C ILE A 91 20.09 -10.39 8.17
N PHE A 92 19.92 -9.39 9.04
CA PHE A 92 18.99 -8.31 8.79
C PHE A 92 19.61 -7.21 7.93
N TYR A 93 18.82 -6.71 6.99
CA TYR A 93 19.07 -5.46 6.29
C TYR A 93 17.97 -4.48 6.71
N GLU A 94 18.37 -3.28 7.05
CA GLU A 94 17.46 -2.30 7.63
C GLU A 94 17.63 -0.93 6.98
N SER A 95 16.53 -0.33 6.59
CA SER A 95 16.44 1.03 6.10
C SER A 95 16.03 1.95 7.25
N CYS A 96 16.94 2.83 7.66
CA CYS A 96 16.72 3.79 8.73
C CYS A 96 16.43 5.16 8.14
N GLY A 97 15.26 5.75 8.47
CA GLY A 97 14.84 7.08 8.01
C GLY A 97 15.42 8.22 8.85
N LEU A 98 14.96 9.41 8.58
CA LEU A 98 15.25 10.75 9.09
C LEU A 98 16.29 11.50 8.23
N TYR A 99 15.93 12.72 7.82
CA TYR A 99 16.82 13.61 7.07
C TYR A 99 18.15 13.83 7.82
N GLY A 100 19.25 13.64 7.11
CA GLY A 100 20.60 13.76 7.66
C GLY A 100 21.06 12.60 8.54
N GLN A 101 20.23 11.55 8.69
CA GLN A 101 20.54 10.35 9.47
C GLN A 101 20.14 9.06 8.73
N SER A 102 19.60 9.20 7.51
CA SER A 102 19.13 8.06 6.73
C SER A 102 20.28 7.15 6.31
N SER A 103 20.11 5.86 6.51
CA SER A 103 21.11 4.85 6.15
C SER A 103 20.48 3.52 5.75
N LEU A 104 21.28 2.68 5.09
CA LEU A 104 21.03 1.26 4.88
C LEU A 104 22.02 0.48 5.72
N ARG A 105 21.55 -0.43 6.56
CA ARG A 105 22.37 -1.19 7.50
C ARG A 105 22.32 -2.68 7.25
N LYS A 106 23.43 -3.35 7.54
CA LYS A 106 23.53 -4.80 7.63
C LYS A 106 23.78 -5.17 9.10
N VAL A 107 22.86 -5.91 9.70
CA VAL A 107 22.83 -6.12 11.16
C VAL A 107 22.87 -7.61 11.49
N GLU A 108 23.72 -7.98 12.46
CA GLU A 108 23.80 -9.32 13.01
C GLU A 108 22.62 -9.53 13.99
N PRO A 109 21.75 -10.53 13.77
CA PRO A 109 20.51 -10.68 14.52
C PRO A 109 20.68 -10.88 16.04
N THR A 110 21.66 -11.68 16.44
CA THR A 110 21.79 -12.09 17.85
C THR A 110 22.31 -10.97 18.74
N SER A 111 23.21 -10.14 18.20
CA SER A 111 23.84 -9.05 18.94
C SER A 111 23.27 -7.67 18.64
N GLY A 112 22.52 -7.52 17.54
CA GLY A 112 22.09 -6.21 17.04
C GLY A 112 23.26 -5.35 16.50
N ILE A 113 24.45 -5.93 16.32
CA ILE A 113 25.62 -5.19 15.86
C ILE A 113 25.50 -4.87 14.37
N VAL A 114 25.65 -3.59 14.03
CA VAL A 114 25.75 -3.12 12.64
C VAL A 114 27.11 -3.56 12.08
N GLN A 115 27.09 -4.48 11.13
CA GLN A 115 28.28 -5.02 10.46
C GLN A 115 28.77 -4.14 9.32
N ALA A 116 27.83 -3.46 8.65
CA ALA A 116 28.09 -2.52 7.58
C ALA A 116 26.96 -1.50 7.49
N GLU A 117 27.29 -0.30 7.04
CA GLU A 117 26.34 0.80 6.88
C GLU A 117 26.69 1.63 5.63
N SER A 118 25.64 2.09 4.94
CA SER A 118 25.76 3.00 3.80
C SER A 118 24.83 4.19 4.06
N ASP A 119 25.42 5.37 4.29
CA ASP A 119 24.67 6.59 4.57
C ASP A 119 24.06 7.19 3.29
N LEU A 120 22.84 7.71 3.40
CA LEU A 120 22.25 8.53 2.36
C LEU A 120 22.65 10.00 2.56
N SER A 121 22.69 10.74 1.44
CA SER A 121 22.83 12.19 1.52
C SER A 121 21.72 12.80 2.39
N ALA A 122 22.05 13.86 3.14
CA ALA A 122 21.13 14.53 4.07
C ALA A 122 19.81 15.04 3.46
N ASN A 123 19.73 15.08 2.14
CA ASN A 123 18.53 15.51 1.40
C ASN A 123 17.50 14.38 1.20
N TYR A 124 17.84 13.15 1.57
CA TYR A 124 16.96 11.98 1.39
C TYR A 124 16.46 11.48 2.74
N PHE A 125 15.19 11.15 2.77
CA PHE A 125 14.61 10.41 3.87
C PHE A 125 14.41 8.97 3.40
N ALA A 126 15.21 8.02 3.93
CA ALA A 126 15.12 6.61 3.57
C ALA A 126 13.80 5.99 4.03
N GLU A 127 13.24 5.13 3.20
CA GLU A 127 11.96 4.47 3.39
C GLU A 127 12.07 2.97 3.11
N GLY A 128 11.04 2.34 2.57
CA GLY A 128 10.92 0.92 2.34
C GLY A 128 12.14 0.28 1.66
N LEU A 129 12.38 -0.98 2.01
CA LEU A 129 13.53 -1.78 1.59
C LEU A 129 13.08 -3.16 1.14
N VAL A 130 13.67 -3.67 0.06
CA VAL A 130 13.47 -5.06 -0.36
C VAL A 130 14.73 -5.66 -0.99
N LEU A 131 14.89 -6.96 -0.84
CA LEU A 131 15.89 -7.75 -1.55
C LEU A 131 15.26 -8.46 -2.74
N LEU A 132 15.82 -8.26 -3.93
CA LEU A 132 15.44 -8.98 -5.14
C LEU A 132 16.68 -9.25 -6.00
N ASP A 133 16.89 -10.50 -6.42
CA ASP A 133 18.01 -10.92 -7.26
C ASP A 133 19.39 -10.46 -6.77
N GLY A 134 19.64 -10.59 -5.45
CA GLY A 134 20.89 -10.21 -4.81
C GLY A 134 21.15 -8.71 -4.73
N LYS A 135 20.13 -7.89 -4.99
CA LYS A 135 20.16 -6.42 -4.89
C LYS A 135 19.18 -5.93 -3.87
N LEU A 136 19.57 -4.93 -3.10
CA LEU A 136 18.68 -4.21 -2.21
C LEU A 136 18.15 -2.97 -2.92
N TYR A 137 16.84 -2.79 -2.91
CA TYR A 137 16.14 -1.62 -3.41
C TYR A 137 15.62 -0.83 -2.23
N GLN A 138 16.02 0.43 -2.10
CA GLN A 138 15.65 1.33 -1.01
C GLN A 138 14.90 2.53 -1.58
N LEU A 139 13.74 2.83 -1.01
CA LEU A 139 12.95 4.02 -1.37
C LEU A 139 13.40 5.25 -0.59
N THR A 140 12.92 6.41 -1.01
CA THR A 140 12.91 7.66 -0.24
C THR A 140 11.49 8.21 -0.14
N TRP A 141 11.20 9.04 0.86
CA TRP A 141 9.83 9.50 1.14
C TRP A 141 9.23 10.34 0.00
N GLN A 142 9.70 11.57 -0.19
CA GLN A 142 9.12 12.57 -1.11
C GLN A 142 10.01 12.87 -2.31
N GLU A 143 11.25 12.36 -2.29
CA GLU A 143 12.24 12.66 -3.31
C GLU A 143 12.04 11.86 -4.61
N ASN A 144 11.05 10.93 -4.63
CA ASN A 144 10.72 10.08 -5.79
C ASN A 144 11.96 9.39 -6.39
N THR A 145 12.97 9.17 -5.56
CA THR A 145 14.26 8.58 -5.93
C THR A 145 14.51 7.36 -5.05
N GLY A 146 14.83 6.24 -5.67
CA GLY A 146 15.28 5.05 -4.96
C GLY A 146 16.71 4.72 -5.31
N PHE A 147 17.32 3.91 -4.46
CA PHE A 147 18.69 3.46 -4.56
C PHE A 147 18.76 1.95 -4.68
N VAL A 148 19.69 1.46 -5.48
CA VAL A 148 19.98 0.03 -5.62
C VAL A 148 21.40 -0.24 -5.12
N TYR A 149 21.53 -1.25 -4.26
CA TYR A 149 22.80 -1.66 -3.67
C TYR A 149 23.07 -3.15 -3.93
N GLY A 150 24.33 -3.52 -3.92
CA GLY A 150 24.71 -4.93 -3.80
C GLY A 150 24.45 -5.44 -2.39
N ALA A 151 23.67 -6.51 -2.23
CA ALA A 151 23.30 -6.99 -0.89
C ALA A 151 24.53 -7.44 -0.05
N SER A 152 25.54 -8.01 -0.68
CA SER A 152 26.74 -8.48 0.02
C SER A 152 27.66 -7.34 0.50
N THR A 153 27.72 -6.23 -0.24
CA THR A 153 28.70 -5.15 -0.03
C THR A 153 28.09 -3.86 0.50
N LEU A 154 26.79 -3.64 0.34
CA LEU A 154 26.08 -2.38 0.49
C LEU A 154 26.62 -1.24 -0.40
N GLU A 155 27.40 -1.57 -1.42
CA GLU A 155 27.88 -0.57 -2.37
C GLU A 155 26.73 -0.14 -3.30
N PRO A 156 26.58 1.17 -3.55
CA PRO A 156 25.55 1.67 -4.45
C PRO A 156 25.84 1.24 -5.90
N ILE A 157 24.82 0.73 -6.59
CA ILE A 157 24.90 0.28 -7.98
C ILE A 157 24.29 1.32 -8.91
N SER A 158 23.09 1.80 -8.58
CA SER A 158 22.31 2.73 -9.42
C SER A 158 21.22 3.43 -8.61
N THR A 159 20.56 4.39 -9.25
CA THR A 159 19.32 5.02 -8.77
C THR A 159 18.18 4.72 -9.69
N PHE A 160 16.95 4.84 -9.20
CA PHE A 160 15.73 4.74 -9.97
C PHE A 160 14.71 5.81 -9.55
N HIS A 161 13.65 5.98 -10.33
CA HIS A 161 12.60 6.95 -10.03
C HIS A 161 11.22 6.31 -10.10
N TYR A 162 10.34 6.78 -9.24
CA TYR A 162 8.92 6.38 -9.19
C TYR A 162 8.02 7.60 -9.00
N GLN A 163 6.69 7.44 -9.14
CA GLN A 163 5.79 8.59 -9.35
C GLN A 163 5.04 9.05 -8.10
N THR A 164 5.06 8.25 -7.01
CA THR A 164 4.34 8.52 -5.76
C THR A 164 5.32 8.86 -4.65
N GLN A 165 4.84 9.08 -3.43
CA GLN A 165 5.70 8.94 -2.24
C GLN A 165 6.18 7.49 -2.12
N GLY A 166 7.33 7.27 -1.51
CA GLY A 166 7.77 5.94 -1.13
C GLY A 166 7.55 5.72 0.35
N TRP A 167 6.82 4.67 0.73
CA TRP A 167 6.64 4.26 2.12
C TRP A 167 7.19 2.85 2.31
N GLY A 168 6.43 1.81 2.08
CA GLY A 168 6.89 0.42 2.15
C GLY A 168 7.29 -0.15 0.80
N LEU A 169 8.12 -1.19 0.82
CA LEU A 169 8.56 -1.90 -0.39
C LEU A 169 8.78 -3.37 -0.07
N THR A 170 8.19 -4.25 -0.88
CA THR A 170 8.44 -5.69 -0.87
C THR A 170 8.44 -6.25 -2.29
N THR A 171 8.48 -7.57 -2.46
CA THR A 171 8.46 -8.24 -3.77
C THR A 171 7.68 -9.55 -3.72
N ASP A 172 7.00 -9.88 -4.83
CA ASP A 172 6.43 -11.21 -5.05
C ASP A 172 7.43 -12.16 -5.76
N GLY A 173 8.69 -11.76 -5.86
CA GLY A 173 9.75 -12.47 -6.57
C GLY A 173 9.87 -12.10 -8.05
N SER A 174 8.92 -11.35 -8.60
CA SER A 174 8.92 -10.93 -10.01
C SER A 174 8.79 -9.41 -10.17
N ALA A 175 8.04 -8.76 -9.33
CA ALA A 175 7.80 -7.33 -9.31
C ALA A 175 8.13 -6.73 -7.94
N LEU A 176 8.44 -5.45 -7.90
CA LEU A 176 8.48 -4.67 -6.67
C LEU A 176 7.06 -4.24 -6.32
N ILE A 177 6.70 -4.30 -5.03
CA ILE A 177 5.39 -3.89 -4.53
C ILE A 177 5.60 -2.73 -3.58
N LEU A 178 5.02 -1.57 -3.91
CA LEU A 178 5.21 -0.29 -3.21
C LEU A 178 3.91 0.17 -2.56
N SER A 179 4.00 0.70 -1.35
CA SER A 179 2.98 1.51 -0.69
C SER A 179 3.38 2.99 -0.67
N ASP A 180 2.40 3.90 -0.60
CA ASP A 180 2.62 5.36 -0.59
C ASP A 180 1.83 6.09 0.50
N GLY A 181 1.34 5.34 1.49
CA GLY A 181 0.51 5.85 2.57
C GLY A 181 -0.99 5.97 2.22
N SER A 182 -1.37 5.81 0.96
CA SER A 182 -2.76 5.66 0.56
C SER A 182 -3.25 4.22 0.73
N ASN A 183 -4.46 3.93 0.29
CA ASN A 183 -4.97 2.56 0.20
C ASN A 183 -4.54 1.83 -1.08
N THR A 184 -3.64 2.40 -1.88
CA THR A 184 -3.20 1.82 -3.16
C THR A 184 -1.85 1.15 -3.02
N LEU A 185 -1.72 -0.05 -3.53
CA LEU A 185 -0.47 -0.78 -3.70
C LEU A 185 -0.10 -0.83 -5.19
N TYR A 186 1.18 -0.62 -5.50
CA TYR A 186 1.69 -0.53 -6.86
C TYR A 186 2.68 -1.65 -7.14
N TRP A 187 2.43 -2.45 -8.16
CA TRP A 187 3.40 -3.42 -8.70
C TRP A 187 4.23 -2.74 -9.77
N LEU A 188 5.54 -2.72 -9.58
CA LEU A 188 6.49 -2.08 -10.48
C LEU A 188 7.38 -3.12 -11.15
N ASP A 189 7.68 -2.91 -12.41
CA ASP A 189 8.73 -3.66 -13.11
C ASP A 189 10.11 -3.28 -12.56
N PRO A 190 10.92 -4.23 -12.05
CA PRO A 190 12.20 -3.91 -11.41
C PRO A 190 13.24 -3.27 -12.33
N GLY A 191 13.12 -3.48 -13.65
CA GLY A 191 14.05 -2.94 -14.64
C GLY A 191 13.73 -1.54 -15.10
N SER A 192 12.42 -1.22 -15.27
CA SER A 192 11.96 0.06 -15.81
C SER A 192 11.24 0.95 -14.80
N MET A 193 10.86 0.42 -13.65
CA MET A 193 10.03 1.06 -12.62
C MET A 193 8.64 1.49 -13.13
N GLN A 194 8.20 0.92 -14.24
CA GLN A 194 6.86 1.15 -14.75
C GLN A 194 5.83 0.40 -13.91
N VAL A 195 4.69 1.05 -13.66
CA VAL A 195 3.57 0.43 -12.96
C VAL A 195 2.95 -0.65 -13.86
N LEU A 196 3.03 -1.90 -13.43
CA LEU A 196 2.43 -3.06 -14.08
C LEU A 196 0.95 -3.21 -13.72
N ARG A 197 0.61 -2.96 -12.45
CA ARG A 197 -0.76 -2.95 -11.94
C ARG A 197 -0.86 -2.19 -10.63
N GLN A 198 -2.09 -1.88 -10.24
CA GLN A 198 -2.44 -1.28 -8.96
C GLN A 198 -3.58 -2.08 -8.31
N VAL A 199 -3.61 -2.09 -6.99
CA VAL A 199 -4.67 -2.72 -6.22
C VAL A 199 -5.04 -1.79 -5.06
N ASN A 200 -6.35 -1.56 -4.89
CA ASN A 200 -6.85 -0.77 -3.77
C ASN A 200 -7.18 -1.70 -2.61
N VAL A 201 -6.59 -1.42 -1.45
CA VAL A 201 -6.80 -2.20 -0.23
C VAL A 201 -8.07 -1.76 0.46
N SER A 202 -8.90 -2.74 0.85
CA SER A 202 -10.15 -2.51 1.56
C SER A 202 -10.41 -3.55 2.63
N TYR A 203 -11.10 -3.13 3.68
CA TYR A 203 -11.64 -3.95 4.74
C TYR A 203 -13.14 -3.69 4.89
N GLU A 204 -13.98 -4.72 4.76
CA GLU A 204 -15.44 -4.58 4.81
C GLU A 204 -15.99 -3.49 3.87
N GLY A 205 -15.40 -3.39 2.68
CA GLY A 205 -15.78 -2.40 1.66
C GLY A 205 -15.32 -0.96 1.93
N GLN A 206 -14.57 -0.72 3.01
CA GLN A 206 -13.97 0.58 3.30
C GLN A 206 -12.48 0.59 2.93
N PRO A 207 -11.93 1.69 2.39
CA PRO A 207 -10.51 1.81 2.08
C PRO A 207 -9.68 1.70 3.36
N VAL A 208 -8.53 1.02 3.26
CA VAL A 208 -7.51 0.96 4.33
C VAL A 208 -6.35 1.83 3.94
N GLU A 209 -6.28 3.02 4.53
CA GLU A 209 -5.23 4.01 4.30
C GLU A 209 -4.05 3.83 5.27
N TYR A 210 -2.99 4.60 5.05
CA TYR A 210 -1.75 4.60 5.85
C TYR A 210 -0.98 3.28 5.76
N LEU A 211 -1.11 2.56 4.64
CA LEU A 211 -0.27 1.40 4.38
C LEU A 211 1.19 1.82 4.32
N ASN A 212 2.02 1.19 5.17
CA ASN A 212 3.41 1.56 5.33
C ASN A 212 4.33 0.39 4.98
N GLU A 213 5.17 -0.04 5.89
CA GLU A 213 6.12 -1.11 5.65
C GLU A 213 5.41 -2.41 5.25
N LEU A 214 6.00 -3.15 4.30
CA LEU A 214 5.39 -4.26 3.58
C LEU A 214 6.26 -5.50 3.62
N GLU A 215 5.61 -6.67 3.76
CA GLU A 215 6.27 -7.97 3.57
C GLU A 215 5.36 -8.95 2.80
N TYR A 216 5.94 -9.68 1.84
CA TYR A 216 5.22 -10.66 1.04
C TYR A 216 5.53 -12.08 1.52
N ILE A 217 4.56 -12.73 2.17
CA ILE A 217 4.74 -14.01 2.85
C ILE A 217 3.80 -15.05 2.24
N ASN A 218 4.34 -16.07 1.58
CA ASN A 218 3.57 -17.23 1.10
C ASN A 218 2.30 -16.87 0.31
N GLY A 219 2.39 -15.87 -0.57
CA GLY A 219 1.26 -15.45 -1.41
C GLY A 219 0.30 -14.46 -0.75
N THR A 220 0.62 -13.96 0.43
CA THR A 220 -0.14 -12.95 1.17
C THR A 220 0.75 -11.72 1.41
N LEU A 221 0.18 -10.54 1.25
CA LEU A 221 0.88 -9.30 1.54
C LEU A 221 0.54 -8.81 2.95
N PHE A 222 1.55 -8.56 3.75
CA PHE A 222 1.43 -7.97 5.08
C PHE A 222 1.80 -6.50 5.00
N ALA A 223 1.06 -5.63 5.69
CA ALA A 223 1.33 -4.20 5.73
C ALA A 223 1.14 -3.64 7.13
N ASN A 224 2.10 -2.85 7.61
CA ASN A 224 1.88 -1.99 8.77
C ASN A 224 0.86 -0.90 8.43
N ILE A 225 -0.07 -0.61 9.33
CA ILE A 225 -0.89 0.61 9.28
C ILE A 225 -0.23 1.66 10.17
N TYR A 226 0.30 2.71 9.56
CA TYR A 226 1.04 3.77 10.26
C TYR A 226 0.22 4.41 11.38
N LEU A 227 0.87 4.68 12.51
CA LEU A 227 0.32 5.20 13.77
C LEU A 227 -0.59 4.23 14.52
N THR A 228 -0.59 2.95 14.17
CA THR A 228 -1.33 1.91 14.90
C THR A 228 -0.41 0.77 15.31
N ASP A 229 -0.93 -0.13 16.15
CA ASP A 229 -0.28 -1.40 16.51
C ASP A 229 -0.85 -2.55 15.66
N THR A 230 -1.33 -2.27 14.44
CA THR A 230 -2.00 -3.23 13.57
C THR A 230 -1.19 -3.49 12.30
N ILE A 231 -1.09 -4.76 11.95
CA ILE A 231 -0.68 -5.22 10.63
C ILE A 231 -1.92 -5.80 9.95
N VAL A 232 -2.11 -5.54 8.66
CA VAL A 232 -3.13 -6.19 7.84
C VAL A 232 -2.51 -7.22 6.92
N ALA A 233 -3.15 -8.39 6.82
CA ALA A 233 -2.85 -9.39 5.80
C ALA A 233 -3.84 -9.19 4.64
N ILE A 234 -3.32 -9.06 3.42
CA ILE A 234 -4.03 -8.61 2.23
C ILE A 234 -3.93 -9.70 1.16
N ASP A 235 -5.04 -10.05 0.51
CA ASP A 235 -5.00 -10.82 -0.73
C ASP A 235 -4.45 -9.93 -1.85
N PRO A 236 -3.28 -10.26 -2.42
CA PRO A 236 -2.67 -9.41 -3.42
C PRO A 236 -3.43 -9.37 -4.75
N LYS A 237 -4.43 -10.24 -4.96
CA LYS A 237 -5.20 -10.30 -6.22
C LYS A 237 -6.21 -9.16 -6.31
N ASP A 238 -6.90 -8.88 -5.22
CA ASP A 238 -8.03 -7.94 -5.18
C ASP A 238 -7.90 -6.84 -4.11
N GLY A 239 -6.88 -6.91 -3.23
CA GLY A 239 -6.64 -5.92 -2.17
C GLY A 239 -7.53 -6.09 -0.95
N ARG A 240 -8.28 -7.18 -0.86
CA ARG A 240 -9.12 -7.45 0.29
C ARG A 240 -8.28 -7.84 1.50
N VAL A 241 -8.54 -7.21 2.65
CA VAL A 241 -7.96 -7.61 3.93
C VAL A 241 -8.58 -8.95 4.34
N ILE A 242 -7.72 -9.96 4.56
CA ILE A 242 -8.09 -11.31 4.97
C ILE A 242 -7.82 -11.57 6.45
N SER A 243 -6.92 -10.80 7.07
CA SER A 243 -6.71 -10.83 8.51
C SER A 243 -6.28 -9.46 9.05
N LEU A 244 -6.72 -9.18 10.28
CA LEU A 244 -6.22 -8.10 11.11
C LEU A 244 -5.31 -8.70 12.18
N ILE A 245 -4.09 -8.21 12.32
CA ILE A 245 -3.11 -8.70 13.28
C ILE A 245 -2.92 -7.61 14.33
N ASP A 246 -3.43 -7.86 15.51
CA ASP A 246 -3.37 -6.94 16.65
C ASP A 246 -2.10 -7.20 17.46
N LEU A 247 -1.15 -6.27 17.40
CA LEU A 247 0.11 -6.28 18.14
C LEU A 247 0.09 -5.31 19.34
N THR A 248 -1.10 -4.89 19.79
CA THR A 248 -1.26 -4.07 20.99
C THR A 248 -0.52 -4.67 22.18
N GLY A 249 0.27 -3.86 22.85
CA GLY A 249 1.11 -4.27 23.98
C GLY A 249 2.52 -4.77 23.61
N LEU A 250 2.84 -4.90 22.32
CA LEU A 250 4.21 -5.25 21.88
C LEU A 250 5.16 -4.07 22.00
N ARG A 251 4.64 -2.83 21.84
CA ARG A 251 5.41 -1.61 21.91
C ARG A 251 6.14 -1.53 23.27
N PRO A 252 7.45 -1.29 23.29
CA PRO A 252 8.20 -1.13 24.52
C PRO A 252 7.68 0.05 25.36
N GLU A 253 7.47 -0.14 26.66
CA GLU A 253 7.04 0.94 27.57
C GLU A 253 8.12 1.99 27.84
N GLN A 254 9.38 1.67 27.49
CA GLN A 254 10.55 2.45 27.88
C GLN A 254 10.87 3.54 26.86
N ASN A 255 10.84 4.80 27.32
CA ASN A 255 11.57 5.96 26.77
C ASN A 255 11.37 6.28 25.27
N LEU A 256 10.22 5.99 24.69
CA LEU A 256 9.88 6.51 23.38
C LEU A 256 9.59 8.01 23.53
N THR A 257 10.45 8.83 22.95
CA THR A 257 10.48 10.30 23.19
C THR A 257 9.84 11.09 22.06
N MET A 258 9.63 10.48 20.90
CA MET A 258 9.08 11.14 19.73
C MET A 258 7.68 10.62 19.37
N GLN A 259 6.84 11.55 18.94
CA GLN A 259 5.58 11.17 18.28
C GLN A 259 5.91 10.48 16.96
N GLY A 260 5.38 9.26 16.76
CA GLY A 260 5.66 8.46 15.58
C GLY A 260 6.68 7.32 15.76
N GLU A 261 7.15 7.08 16.98
CA GLU A 261 7.92 5.88 17.35
C GLU A 261 6.99 4.68 17.47
N VAL A 262 6.42 4.27 16.36
CA VAL A 262 5.35 3.26 16.25
C VAL A 262 5.87 1.97 15.65
N LEU A 263 5.04 0.93 15.73
CA LEU A 263 5.24 -0.32 15.03
C LEU A 263 5.52 -0.05 13.55
N ASN A 264 6.65 -0.53 13.04
CA ASN A 264 7.02 -0.48 11.62
C ASN A 264 8.23 -1.38 11.37
N GLY A 265 8.12 -2.28 10.43
CA GLY A 265 9.12 -3.28 10.08
C GLY A 265 8.60 -4.69 10.29
N ILE A 266 8.50 -5.45 9.20
CA ILE A 266 8.10 -6.84 9.12
C ILE A 266 9.18 -7.55 8.31
N ALA A 267 9.71 -8.66 8.80
CA ALA A 267 10.62 -9.50 8.02
C ALA A 267 10.28 -10.98 8.20
N TYR A 268 10.35 -11.74 7.12
CA TYR A 268 10.07 -13.16 7.15
C TYR A 268 11.25 -13.96 6.62
N ASP A 269 11.77 -14.85 7.49
CA ASP A 269 12.78 -15.84 7.15
C ASP A 269 12.09 -17.08 6.60
N ASP A 270 12.05 -17.20 5.29
CA ASP A 270 11.42 -18.28 4.54
C ASP A 270 12.12 -19.64 4.72
N GLN A 271 13.40 -19.65 5.08
CA GLN A 271 14.19 -20.86 5.31
C GLN A 271 13.84 -21.50 6.66
N ASN A 272 13.54 -20.68 7.66
CA ASN A 272 13.30 -21.13 9.04
C ASN A 272 11.85 -20.92 9.50
N ASP A 273 10.96 -20.39 8.64
CA ASP A 273 9.55 -20.08 8.94
C ASP A 273 9.42 -19.17 10.17
N LYS A 274 10.16 -18.04 10.16
CA LYS A 274 10.19 -17.11 11.28
C LYS A 274 9.73 -15.72 10.86
N LEU A 275 8.79 -15.19 11.63
CA LEU A 275 8.26 -13.85 11.45
C LEU A 275 8.87 -12.91 12.50
N TYR A 276 9.39 -11.79 12.03
CA TYR A 276 9.99 -10.76 12.87
C TYR A 276 9.28 -9.43 12.69
N VAL A 277 9.14 -8.69 13.80
CA VAL A 277 8.57 -7.33 13.79
C VAL A 277 9.37 -6.43 14.72
N THR A 278 9.40 -5.14 14.37
CA THR A 278 10.01 -4.09 15.19
C THR A 278 9.23 -2.79 15.05
N GLY A 279 9.79 -1.68 15.52
CA GLY A 279 9.23 -0.34 15.37
C GLY A 279 10.30 0.73 15.31
N LYS A 280 9.88 1.91 14.91
CA LYS A 280 10.73 3.10 14.77
C LYS A 280 11.38 3.45 16.11
N ASN A 281 12.70 3.45 16.16
CA ASN A 281 13.49 3.69 17.38
C ASN A 281 13.23 2.71 18.54
N TRP A 282 12.67 1.53 18.26
CA TRP A 282 12.50 0.53 19.30
C TRP A 282 13.85 -0.11 19.67
N PRO A 283 14.06 -0.46 20.95
CA PRO A 283 15.26 -1.15 21.39
C PRO A 283 15.22 -2.66 21.16
N ASN A 284 14.10 -3.19 20.70
CA ASN A 284 13.87 -4.61 20.51
C ASN A 284 13.30 -4.92 19.13
N LEU A 285 13.71 -6.04 18.58
CA LEU A 285 13.10 -6.73 17.46
C LEU A 285 12.55 -8.06 18.00
N TYR A 286 11.34 -8.42 17.60
CA TYR A 286 10.64 -9.58 18.16
C TYR A 286 10.44 -10.66 17.09
N GLU A 287 10.85 -11.90 17.41
CA GLU A 287 10.38 -13.08 16.69
C GLU A 287 9.01 -13.45 17.28
N ILE A 288 7.97 -13.47 16.43
CA ILE A 288 6.61 -13.72 16.86
C ILE A 288 5.98 -14.90 16.11
N ARG A 289 4.97 -15.48 16.73
CA ARG A 289 4.03 -16.40 16.08
C ARG A 289 2.64 -15.79 16.11
N LEU A 290 1.95 -15.81 14.97
CA LEU A 290 0.56 -15.40 14.92
C LEU A 290 -0.34 -16.49 15.46
N VAL A 291 -1.27 -16.11 16.32
CA VAL A 291 -2.25 -16.99 16.95
C VAL A 291 -3.66 -16.42 16.80
N PRO A 292 -4.71 -17.26 16.74
CA PRO A 292 -6.07 -16.74 16.76
C PRO A 292 -6.31 -15.87 18.00
N GLN A 293 -6.91 -14.70 17.81
CA GLN A 293 -7.34 -13.90 18.95
C GLN A 293 -8.50 -14.61 19.66
N ASN A 294 -8.29 -15.02 20.90
CA ASN A 294 -9.37 -15.57 21.70
C ASN A 294 -10.40 -14.45 21.94
N PRO A 295 -11.70 -14.70 21.67
CA PRO A 295 -12.73 -13.75 22.06
C PRO A 295 -12.61 -13.49 23.56
N ALA A 296 -12.46 -12.21 23.94
CA ALA A 296 -12.35 -11.80 25.33
C ALA A 296 -13.49 -12.48 26.13
N THR A 297 -13.15 -13.27 27.16
CA THR A 297 -14.14 -13.81 28.08
C THR A 297 -14.87 -12.61 28.68
N PRO A 298 -16.21 -12.51 28.56
CA PRO A 298 -16.94 -11.39 29.13
C PRO A 298 -16.61 -11.30 30.62
N THR A 299 -15.96 -10.23 31.04
CA THR A 299 -15.79 -9.94 32.47
C THR A 299 -17.18 -9.69 33.01
N THR A 300 -17.72 -10.66 33.77
CA THR A 300 -18.95 -10.49 34.52
C THR A 300 -18.70 -9.35 35.52
N PRO A 301 -19.49 -8.26 35.51
CA PRO A 301 -19.35 -7.23 36.50
C PRO A 301 -19.66 -7.84 37.88
N GLN A 302 -18.73 -7.68 38.84
CA GLN A 302 -18.97 -7.96 40.24
C GLN A 302 -19.79 -6.84 40.87
#